data_ab167c5e1e1e3f4ae681bb744c300f71
#
_entry.id   ab167c5e1e1e3f4ae681bb744c300f71
#
_cell.length_a   1.000
_cell.length_b   1.000
_cell.length_c   1.000
_cell.angle_alpha   90.00
_cell.angle_beta   90.00
_cell.angle_gamma   90.00
#
_symmetry.space_group_name_H-M   'P 1'
#
loop_
_entity.id
_entity.type
_entity.pdbx_description
1 polymer ?
#
loop_
_entity_poly.entity_id
_entity_poly.type
_entity_poly.pdbx_seq_one_letter_code
_entity_poly.pdbx_strand_id
1 'polypeptide(L)'
;WIKSRKKGGKDLYFWGYGHDYKEAVADLIRLCGKTPMLPRFALGNWWSRFYRYNEESYLSLMDRFEQENLPFTVAVIDMDWHLVDIDPKYGSGWTGYTWNRELFPNPTRFLDNLHTRGMKVTLNVHPADGVRAHEEMYVEMAKALGVDYANEDPILCDPADPRFLEAYFQYLHHPREEEGVDFWWIDWQQGEVCRDEGLDPLWIFNHFHFLDSAREGKRPLTFSRYAGPGSHRYPIGFSGDTIVTWESLDFQPYFTLTASNICLL
;
A
#
# COMPACT_ATOMS: atom_id res chain seq x y z
N TRP A 1 -2.55 20.32 -6.82
CA TRP A 1 -1.19 19.94 -7.20
C TRP A 1 -0.39 21.14 -7.70
N ILE A 2 0.86 21.20 -7.31
CA ILE A 2 1.84 22.06 -8.00
C ILE A 2 2.37 21.24 -9.17
N LYS A 3 2.11 21.68 -10.38
CA LYS A 3 2.60 21.01 -11.59
C LYS A 3 4.12 20.87 -11.55
N SER A 4 4.60 19.68 -11.90
CA SER A 4 6.03 19.45 -12.06
C SER A 4 6.61 20.37 -13.16
N ARG A 5 7.89 20.64 -13.09
CA ARG A 5 8.56 21.45 -14.11
C ARG A 5 8.63 20.71 -15.43
N LYS A 6 8.57 21.48 -16.51
CA LYS A 6 8.81 20.94 -17.85
C LYS A 6 10.21 20.32 -17.92
N LYS A 7 10.33 19.28 -18.73
CA LYS A 7 11.56 18.52 -19.00
C LYS A 7 12.81 19.41 -19.08
N GLY A 8 13.82 19.12 -18.25
CA GLY A 8 15.10 19.82 -18.23
C GLY A 8 15.33 20.81 -17.09
N GLY A 9 14.32 21.17 -16.31
CA GLY A 9 14.49 22.00 -15.11
C GLY A 9 15.00 21.19 -13.92
N LYS A 10 16.12 21.60 -13.33
CA LYS A 10 16.64 20.99 -12.09
C LYS A 10 16.78 22.07 -11.02
N ASP A 11 16.35 21.75 -9.81
CA ASP A 11 16.70 22.53 -8.61
C ASP A 11 17.79 21.78 -7.87
N LEU A 12 18.77 22.52 -7.39
CA LEU A 12 19.83 22.02 -6.56
C LEU A 12 19.72 22.67 -5.18
N TYR A 13 19.52 21.87 -4.16
CA TYR A 13 19.50 22.32 -2.76
C TYR A 13 20.80 21.85 -2.09
N PHE A 14 21.58 22.79 -1.60
CA PHE A 14 22.80 22.52 -0.85
C PHE A 14 22.56 22.75 0.64
N TRP A 15 22.91 21.77 1.45
CA TRP A 15 22.74 21.77 2.90
C TRP A 15 24.10 21.62 3.57
N GLY A 16 24.53 22.63 4.30
CA GLY A 16 25.87 22.64 4.91
C GLY A 16 25.81 22.90 6.41
N TYR A 17 25.81 21.83 7.22
CA TYR A 17 25.68 21.90 8.67
C TYR A 17 26.93 21.46 9.43
N GLY A 18 28.01 21.06 8.73
CA GLY A 18 29.20 20.51 9.40
C GLY A 18 28.82 19.28 10.24
N HIS A 19 28.98 19.40 11.57
CA HIS A 19 28.61 18.35 12.51
C HIS A 19 27.29 18.59 13.25
N ASP A 20 26.52 19.58 12.86
CA ASP A 20 25.22 19.88 13.47
C ASP A 20 24.11 19.04 12.83
N TYR A 21 24.17 17.72 13.08
CA TYR A 21 23.23 16.73 12.51
C TYR A 21 21.78 16.95 12.95
N LYS A 22 21.57 17.43 14.19
CA LYS A 22 20.22 17.67 14.72
C LYS A 22 19.53 18.80 13.99
N GLU A 23 20.23 19.89 13.72
CA GLU A 23 19.69 21.02 12.96
C GLU A 23 19.45 20.60 11.49
N ALA A 24 20.36 19.85 10.88
CA ALA A 24 20.17 19.31 9.54
C ALA A 24 18.87 18.51 9.41
N VAL A 25 18.59 17.59 10.35
CA VAL A 25 17.35 16.80 10.37
C VAL A 25 16.15 17.69 10.67
N ALA A 26 16.27 18.64 11.59
CA ALA A 26 15.17 19.55 11.91
C ALA A 26 14.76 20.40 10.68
N ASP A 27 15.72 20.89 9.92
CA ASP A 27 15.45 21.68 8.70
C ASP A 27 14.90 20.79 7.58
N LEU A 28 15.37 19.55 7.44
CA LEU A 28 14.77 18.59 6.52
C LEU A 28 13.29 18.38 6.83
N ILE A 29 12.94 18.18 8.11
CA ILE A 29 11.54 18.02 8.54
C ILE A 29 10.72 19.30 8.33
N ARG A 30 11.30 20.50 8.53
CA ARG A 30 10.64 21.78 8.25
C ARG A 30 10.29 21.89 6.76
N LEU A 31 11.18 21.43 5.90
CA LEU A 31 10.98 21.47 4.45
C LEU A 31 10.02 20.37 3.97
N CYS A 32 10.26 19.14 4.38
CA CYS A 32 9.54 17.96 3.88
C CYS A 32 8.22 17.67 4.61
N GLY A 33 7.98 18.31 5.76
CA GLY A 33 6.82 18.10 6.61
C GLY A 33 7.10 17.16 7.79
N LYS A 34 6.17 17.14 8.75
CA LYS A 34 6.31 16.37 9.99
C LYS A 34 5.98 14.90 9.79
N THR A 35 6.65 14.03 10.54
CA THR A 35 6.27 12.63 10.71
C THR A 35 4.97 12.56 11.52
N PRO A 36 3.93 11.87 11.04
CA PRO A 36 2.69 11.70 11.78
C PRO A 36 2.84 10.68 12.92
N MET A 37 1.94 10.76 13.89
CA MET A 37 1.87 9.78 14.97
C MET A 37 1.27 8.48 14.48
N LEU A 38 2.02 7.38 14.56
CA LEU A 38 1.57 6.05 14.19
C LEU A 38 0.44 5.51 15.09
N PRO A 39 -0.47 4.68 14.58
CA PRO A 39 -1.32 3.84 15.39
C PRO A 39 -0.46 2.85 16.19
N ARG A 40 -0.88 2.55 17.43
CA ARG A 40 -0.07 1.70 18.34
C ARG A 40 0.18 0.29 17.78
N PHE A 41 -0.79 -0.32 17.09
CA PHE A 41 -0.65 -1.65 16.51
C PHE A 41 0.49 -1.74 15.48
N ALA A 42 0.80 -0.62 14.80
CA ALA A 42 1.87 -0.56 13.81
C ALA A 42 3.27 -0.78 14.40
N LEU A 43 3.43 -0.61 15.71
CA LEU A 43 4.70 -0.83 16.43
C LEU A 43 4.90 -2.28 16.91
N GLY A 44 3.96 -3.18 16.62
CA GLY A 44 4.07 -4.60 16.94
C GLY A 44 4.67 -5.42 15.80
N ASN A 45 4.64 -6.75 15.96
CA ASN A 45 5.09 -7.65 14.90
C ASN A 45 4.04 -7.79 13.81
N TRP A 46 4.48 -7.83 12.58
CA TRP A 46 3.68 -8.06 11.40
C TRP A 46 4.04 -9.40 10.78
N TRP A 47 3.02 -10.22 10.46
CA TRP A 47 3.23 -11.42 9.66
C TRP A 47 3.01 -11.09 8.19
N SER A 48 4.05 -11.22 7.38
CA SER A 48 4.01 -11.03 5.94
C SER A 48 4.81 -12.14 5.26
N ARG A 49 4.24 -12.76 4.24
CA ARG A 49 4.92 -13.74 3.40
C ARG A 49 4.26 -13.82 2.03
N PHE A 50 5.03 -13.69 0.97
CA PHE A 50 4.58 -14.06 -0.36
C PHE A 50 4.40 -15.58 -0.44
N TYR A 51 3.18 -16.03 -0.27
CA TYR A 51 2.79 -17.44 -0.24
C TYR A 51 1.30 -17.54 -0.51
N ARG A 52 0.88 -18.50 -1.36
CA ARG A 52 -0.53 -18.71 -1.69
C ARG A 52 -1.27 -19.35 -0.52
N TYR A 53 -1.67 -18.56 0.43
CA TYR A 53 -2.52 -18.98 1.54
C TYR A 53 -3.97 -19.14 1.09
N ASN A 54 -4.69 -20.02 1.77
CA ASN A 54 -6.14 -19.97 1.85
C ASN A 54 -6.56 -19.68 3.31
N GLU A 55 -7.85 -19.45 3.53
CA GLU A 55 -8.40 -19.15 4.86
C GLU A 55 -7.93 -20.15 5.92
N GLU A 56 -8.05 -21.46 5.64
CA GLU A 56 -7.69 -22.53 6.59
C GLU A 56 -6.20 -22.51 6.94
N SER A 57 -5.33 -22.47 5.94
CA SER A 57 -3.89 -22.52 6.15
C SER A 57 -3.36 -21.25 6.85
N TYR A 58 -3.96 -20.09 6.56
CA TYR A 58 -3.59 -18.85 7.24
C TYR A 58 -4.02 -18.86 8.71
N LEU A 59 -5.25 -19.25 9.00
CA LEU A 59 -5.75 -19.32 10.37
C LEU A 59 -5.03 -20.39 11.20
N SER A 60 -4.73 -21.56 10.62
CA SER A 60 -3.92 -22.60 11.28
C SER A 60 -2.52 -22.10 11.65
N LEU A 61 -1.93 -21.24 10.80
CA LEU A 61 -0.64 -20.62 11.13
C LEU A 61 -0.78 -19.63 12.31
N MET A 62 -1.87 -18.86 12.36
CA MET A 62 -2.14 -17.96 13.48
C MET A 62 -2.35 -18.74 14.78
N ASP A 63 -3.07 -19.86 14.73
CA ASP A 63 -3.22 -20.77 15.89
C ASP A 63 -1.87 -21.27 16.41
N ARG A 64 -0.96 -21.60 15.50
CA ARG A 64 0.38 -22.03 15.87
C ARG A 64 1.17 -20.91 16.52
N PHE A 65 1.09 -19.68 16.00
CA PHE A 65 1.77 -18.54 16.62
C PHE A 65 1.25 -18.28 18.05
N GLU A 66 -0.04 -18.41 18.28
CA GLU A 66 -0.61 -18.30 19.63
C GLU A 66 -0.10 -19.40 20.56
N GLN A 67 -0.05 -20.67 20.11
CA GLN A 67 0.49 -21.80 20.86
C GLN A 67 1.95 -21.62 21.24
N GLU A 68 2.75 -21.05 20.34
CA GLU A 68 4.17 -20.77 20.54
C GLU A 68 4.43 -19.43 21.29
N ASN A 69 3.37 -18.74 21.72
CA ASN A 69 3.44 -17.41 22.36
C ASN A 69 4.17 -16.37 21.51
N LEU A 70 4.00 -16.39 20.21
CA LEU A 70 4.53 -15.40 19.27
C LEU A 70 3.47 -14.32 18.99
N PRO A 71 3.60 -13.11 19.56
CA PRO A 71 2.60 -12.07 19.37
C PRO A 71 2.74 -11.41 18.01
N PHE A 72 1.63 -11.30 17.27
CA PHE A 72 1.51 -10.49 16.08
C PHE A 72 0.38 -9.48 16.22
N THR A 73 0.57 -8.29 15.67
CA THR A 73 -0.42 -7.21 15.71
C THR A 73 -1.01 -6.92 14.33
N VAL A 74 -0.36 -7.39 13.28
CA VAL A 74 -0.81 -7.20 11.89
C VAL A 74 -0.68 -8.49 11.10
N ALA A 75 -1.76 -8.83 10.41
CA ALA A 75 -1.83 -9.86 9.38
C ALA A 75 -1.73 -9.19 8.01
N VAL A 76 -0.66 -9.50 7.28
CA VAL A 76 -0.47 -9.04 5.89
C VAL A 76 -0.88 -10.17 4.96
N ILE A 77 -1.84 -9.89 4.08
CA ILE A 77 -2.29 -10.83 3.05
C ILE A 77 -1.75 -10.31 1.71
N ASP A 78 -0.88 -11.12 1.11
CA ASP A 78 -0.26 -10.80 -0.16
C ASP A 78 -1.23 -11.05 -1.33
N MET A 79 -0.80 -10.77 -2.55
CA MET A 79 -1.63 -10.61 -3.75
C MET A 79 -2.62 -11.74 -4.05
N ASP A 80 -2.40 -12.97 -3.57
CA ASP A 80 -3.35 -14.09 -3.77
C ASP A 80 -4.70 -13.92 -3.05
N TRP A 81 -4.89 -12.84 -2.28
CA TRP A 81 -6.21 -12.51 -1.75
C TRP A 81 -7.23 -12.22 -2.86
N HIS A 82 -6.76 -11.66 -4.00
CA HIS A 82 -7.57 -11.39 -5.18
C HIS A 82 -7.36 -12.46 -6.27
N LEU A 83 -8.14 -12.36 -7.34
CA LEU A 83 -8.01 -13.23 -8.51
C LEU A 83 -6.69 -12.94 -9.24
N VAL A 84 -5.78 -13.91 -9.26
CA VAL A 84 -4.49 -13.83 -9.97
C VAL A 84 -4.46 -14.70 -11.22
N ASP A 85 -5.16 -15.82 -11.22
CA ASP A 85 -5.32 -16.72 -12.38
C ASP A 85 -6.49 -16.24 -13.23
N ILE A 86 -6.26 -15.22 -14.06
CA ILE A 86 -7.27 -14.56 -14.89
C ILE A 86 -7.06 -14.85 -16.37
N ASP A 87 -8.08 -14.58 -17.19
CA ASP A 87 -7.92 -14.64 -18.65
C ASP A 87 -6.84 -13.63 -19.10
N PRO A 88 -5.81 -14.07 -19.85
CA PRO A 88 -4.72 -13.19 -20.31
C PRO A 88 -5.18 -11.93 -21.07
N LYS A 89 -6.39 -11.92 -21.62
CA LYS A 89 -6.95 -10.72 -22.25
C LYS A 89 -7.11 -9.55 -21.27
N TYR A 90 -7.22 -9.83 -19.96
CA TYR A 90 -7.39 -8.83 -18.91
C TYR A 90 -6.06 -8.40 -18.26
N GLY A 91 -4.97 -9.10 -18.49
CA GLY A 91 -3.65 -8.76 -17.95
C GLY A 91 -2.91 -9.93 -17.32
N SER A 92 -1.95 -9.60 -16.48
CA SER A 92 -1.04 -10.57 -15.83
C SER A 92 -1.57 -11.19 -14.55
N GLY A 93 -2.64 -10.65 -13.97
CA GLY A 93 -3.15 -11.02 -12.64
C GLY A 93 -2.38 -10.38 -11.47
N TRP A 94 -1.44 -9.48 -11.71
CA TRP A 94 -0.77 -8.73 -10.65
C TRP A 94 -1.69 -7.67 -10.03
N THR A 95 -2.43 -6.95 -10.87
CA THR A 95 -3.45 -6.01 -10.40
C THR A 95 -4.76 -6.76 -10.20
N GLY A 96 -5.40 -6.59 -9.03
CA GLY A 96 -6.70 -7.17 -8.74
C GLY A 96 -7.35 -6.58 -7.50
N TYR A 97 -8.70 -6.62 -7.47
CA TYR A 97 -9.51 -6.03 -6.39
C TYR A 97 -10.69 -6.92 -6.00
N THR A 98 -10.85 -8.06 -6.67
CA THR A 98 -11.91 -9.03 -6.41
C THR A 98 -11.38 -10.20 -5.59
N TRP A 99 -12.00 -10.49 -4.45
CA TRP A 99 -11.60 -11.62 -3.61
C TRP A 99 -11.54 -12.94 -4.38
N ASN A 100 -10.47 -13.68 -4.20
CA ASN A 100 -10.40 -15.07 -4.62
C ASN A 100 -11.23 -15.94 -3.67
N ARG A 101 -12.50 -16.17 -4.03
CA ARG A 101 -13.44 -16.94 -3.20
C ARG A 101 -13.11 -18.43 -3.10
N GLU A 102 -12.23 -18.95 -3.95
CA GLU A 102 -11.71 -20.30 -3.79
C GLU A 102 -10.77 -20.43 -2.60
N LEU A 103 -9.94 -19.39 -2.40
CA LEU A 103 -9.01 -19.33 -1.28
C LEU A 103 -9.65 -18.76 0.00
N PHE A 104 -10.47 -17.74 -0.14
CA PHE A 104 -11.16 -17.04 0.95
C PHE A 104 -12.68 -17.02 0.69
N PRO A 105 -13.39 -18.14 0.96
CA PRO A 105 -14.81 -18.28 0.63
C PRO A 105 -15.71 -17.24 1.32
N ASN A 106 -15.34 -16.80 2.51
CA ASN A 106 -16.06 -15.78 3.26
C ASN A 106 -15.06 -14.78 3.87
N PRO A 107 -14.69 -13.73 3.14
CA PRO A 107 -13.72 -12.74 3.60
C PRO A 107 -14.08 -12.09 4.93
N THR A 108 -15.31 -11.65 5.11
CA THR A 108 -15.75 -11.03 6.36
C THR A 108 -15.52 -11.94 7.57
N ARG A 109 -15.90 -13.22 7.48
CA ARG A 109 -15.63 -14.19 8.55
C ARG A 109 -14.14 -14.37 8.80
N PHE A 110 -13.33 -14.43 7.73
CA PHE A 110 -11.88 -14.56 7.83
C PHE A 110 -11.27 -13.36 8.55
N LEU A 111 -11.64 -12.14 8.13
CA LEU A 111 -11.17 -10.89 8.72
C LEU A 111 -11.62 -10.75 10.18
N ASP A 112 -12.88 -11.06 10.50
CA ASP A 112 -13.40 -11.08 11.88
C ASP A 112 -12.62 -12.03 12.78
N ASN A 113 -12.21 -13.20 12.26
CA ASN A 113 -11.38 -14.16 13.01
C ASN A 113 -10.02 -13.54 13.37
N LEU A 114 -9.37 -12.83 12.44
CA LEU A 114 -8.10 -12.15 12.69
C LEU A 114 -8.28 -10.99 13.69
N HIS A 115 -9.38 -10.23 13.58
CA HIS A 115 -9.71 -9.18 14.53
C HIS A 115 -9.96 -9.71 15.95
N THR A 116 -10.64 -10.86 16.08
CA THR A 116 -10.88 -11.49 17.39
C THR A 116 -9.57 -11.87 18.08
N ARG A 117 -8.50 -12.14 17.33
CA ARG A 117 -7.13 -12.36 17.84
C ARG A 117 -6.39 -11.05 18.18
N GLY A 118 -7.03 -9.90 18.01
CA GLY A 118 -6.43 -8.58 18.23
C GLY A 118 -5.53 -8.09 17.12
N MET A 119 -5.53 -8.72 15.96
CA MET A 119 -4.72 -8.32 14.80
C MET A 119 -5.47 -7.29 13.94
N LYS A 120 -4.71 -6.44 13.28
CA LYS A 120 -5.16 -5.61 12.16
C LYS A 120 -4.81 -6.28 10.84
N VAL A 121 -5.56 -6.00 9.79
CA VAL A 121 -5.39 -6.68 8.50
C VAL A 121 -5.11 -5.67 7.39
N THR A 122 -4.10 -5.97 6.57
CA THR A 122 -3.79 -5.23 5.36
C THR A 122 -3.71 -6.17 4.16
N LEU A 123 -4.22 -5.70 3.03
CA LEU A 123 -4.15 -6.39 1.75
C LEU A 123 -3.17 -5.68 0.83
N ASN A 124 -2.43 -6.47 0.04
CA ASN A 124 -1.51 -5.99 -0.97
C ASN A 124 -2.28 -5.50 -2.21
N VAL A 125 -1.86 -4.40 -2.82
CA VAL A 125 -2.40 -3.89 -4.08
C VAL A 125 -1.30 -3.42 -5.02
N HIS A 126 -1.50 -3.72 -6.33
CA HIS A 126 -0.63 -3.32 -7.43
C HIS A 126 -1.49 -2.60 -8.49
N PRO A 127 -1.73 -1.29 -8.39
CA PRO A 127 -2.75 -0.62 -9.18
C PRO A 127 -2.40 -0.35 -10.66
N ALA A 128 -1.20 -0.68 -11.12
CA ALA A 128 -0.67 -0.27 -12.42
C ALA A 128 -1.56 -0.62 -13.62
N ASP A 129 -2.16 -1.81 -13.65
CA ASP A 129 -2.98 -2.25 -14.79
C ASP A 129 -4.40 -1.64 -14.79
N GLY A 130 -4.73 -0.84 -13.79
CA GLY A 130 -6.07 -0.25 -13.65
C GLY A 130 -7.13 -1.29 -13.28
N VAL A 131 -8.34 -1.15 -13.82
CA VAL A 131 -9.45 -2.06 -13.52
C VAL A 131 -9.97 -2.70 -14.81
N ARG A 132 -10.15 -4.01 -14.78
CA ARG A 132 -10.52 -4.82 -15.94
C ARG A 132 -11.90 -5.44 -15.75
N ALA A 133 -12.51 -5.89 -16.85
CA ALA A 133 -13.90 -6.32 -16.86
C ALA A 133 -14.21 -7.59 -16.04
N HIS A 134 -13.20 -8.33 -15.61
CA HIS A 134 -13.38 -9.48 -14.72
C HIS A 134 -13.59 -9.09 -13.24
N GLU A 135 -13.32 -7.81 -12.89
CA GLU A 135 -13.47 -7.33 -11.51
C GLU A 135 -14.93 -7.12 -11.13
N GLU A 136 -15.32 -7.49 -9.92
CA GLU A 136 -16.69 -7.37 -9.42
C GLU A 136 -17.26 -5.94 -9.57
N MET A 137 -16.43 -4.92 -9.32
CA MET A 137 -16.85 -3.51 -9.30
C MET A 137 -16.62 -2.78 -10.64
N TYR A 138 -16.15 -3.50 -11.67
CA TYR A 138 -15.79 -2.90 -12.95
C TYR A 138 -16.95 -2.09 -13.57
N VAL A 139 -18.14 -2.67 -13.67
CA VAL A 139 -19.27 -2.05 -14.37
C VAL A 139 -19.69 -0.74 -13.69
N GLU A 140 -19.77 -0.72 -12.37
CA GLU A 140 -20.16 0.46 -11.60
C GLU A 140 -19.09 1.56 -11.71
N MET A 141 -17.83 1.19 -11.60
CA MET A 141 -16.72 2.13 -11.75
C MET A 141 -16.61 2.66 -13.17
N ALA A 142 -16.80 1.80 -14.20
CA ALA A 142 -16.81 2.21 -15.60
C ALA A 142 -17.92 3.21 -15.91
N LYS A 143 -19.14 2.99 -15.41
CA LYS A 143 -20.24 3.94 -15.52
C LYS A 143 -19.91 5.29 -14.89
N ALA A 144 -19.32 5.30 -13.69
CA ALA A 144 -18.94 6.52 -12.98
C ALA A 144 -17.89 7.34 -13.75
N LEU A 145 -16.98 6.66 -14.44
CA LEU A 145 -15.90 7.28 -15.21
C LEU A 145 -16.24 7.54 -16.68
N GLY A 146 -17.37 7.04 -17.17
CA GLY A 146 -17.79 7.14 -18.59
C GLY A 146 -16.96 6.26 -19.53
N VAL A 147 -16.49 5.11 -19.03
CA VAL A 147 -15.79 4.08 -19.83
C VAL A 147 -16.82 3.14 -20.46
N ASP A 148 -16.57 2.68 -21.69
CA ASP A 148 -17.48 1.77 -22.39
C ASP A 148 -17.33 0.34 -21.82
N TYR A 149 -18.17 0.02 -20.85
CA TYR A 149 -18.19 -1.29 -20.21
C TYR A 149 -18.82 -2.38 -21.10
N ALA A 150 -19.59 -2.02 -22.14
CA ALA A 150 -20.18 -3.00 -23.04
C ALA A 150 -19.13 -3.64 -23.96
N ASN A 151 -18.07 -2.89 -24.27
CA ASN A 151 -16.90 -3.38 -24.99
C ASN A 151 -15.78 -3.91 -24.09
N GLU A 152 -16.01 -3.97 -22.76
CA GLU A 152 -14.99 -4.35 -21.79
C GLU A 152 -13.74 -3.45 -21.84
N ASP A 153 -13.90 -2.17 -22.15
CA ASP A 153 -12.78 -1.23 -22.23
C ASP A 153 -12.09 -1.09 -20.87
N PRO A 154 -10.75 -1.12 -20.81
CA PRO A 154 -10.04 -1.03 -19.55
C PRO A 154 -10.18 0.34 -18.90
N ILE A 155 -10.40 0.38 -17.59
CA ILE A 155 -10.23 1.60 -16.80
C ILE A 155 -8.74 1.74 -16.48
N LEU A 156 -8.08 2.69 -17.14
CA LEU A 156 -6.65 2.91 -16.96
C LEU A 156 -6.34 3.53 -15.59
N CYS A 157 -5.23 3.12 -14.99
CA CYS A 157 -4.74 3.72 -13.76
C CYS A 157 -4.23 5.14 -14.04
N ASP A 158 -4.96 6.15 -13.58
CA ASP A 158 -4.56 7.55 -13.67
C ASP A 158 -4.76 8.26 -12.33
N PRO A 159 -3.83 8.09 -11.38
CA PRO A 159 -3.99 8.67 -10.05
C PRO A 159 -3.94 10.21 -10.03
N ALA A 160 -3.56 10.85 -11.11
CA ALA A 160 -3.64 12.31 -11.25
C ALA A 160 -5.02 12.81 -11.71
N ASP A 161 -5.93 11.93 -12.13
CA ASP A 161 -7.34 12.29 -12.34
C ASP A 161 -8.13 12.18 -11.02
N PRO A 162 -8.67 13.30 -10.50
CA PRO A 162 -9.47 13.26 -9.26
C PRO A 162 -10.69 12.34 -9.35
N ARG A 163 -11.31 12.19 -10.55
CA ARG A 163 -12.45 11.30 -10.74
C ARG A 163 -12.03 9.83 -10.63
N PHE A 164 -10.84 9.50 -11.18
CA PHE A 164 -10.28 8.16 -11.02
C PHE A 164 -10.01 7.86 -9.54
N LEU A 165 -9.36 8.77 -8.81
CA LEU A 165 -9.08 8.59 -7.39
C LEU A 165 -10.36 8.43 -6.55
N GLU A 166 -11.37 9.24 -6.80
CA GLU A 166 -12.66 9.12 -6.09
C GLU A 166 -13.28 7.74 -6.35
N ALA A 167 -13.35 7.32 -7.60
CA ALA A 167 -13.88 6.01 -7.98
C ALA A 167 -13.00 4.84 -7.44
N TYR A 168 -11.67 5.00 -7.44
CA TYR A 168 -10.72 4.03 -6.92
C TYR A 168 -10.97 3.72 -5.44
N PHE A 169 -11.16 4.74 -4.60
CA PHE A 169 -11.50 4.51 -3.20
C PHE A 169 -12.93 3.99 -3.03
N GLN A 170 -13.90 4.63 -3.67
CA GLN A 170 -15.32 4.32 -3.50
C GLN A 170 -15.68 2.90 -3.92
N TYR A 171 -15.15 2.41 -5.04
CA TYR A 171 -15.55 1.12 -5.60
C TYR A 171 -14.60 -0.02 -5.27
N LEU A 172 -13.30 0.25 -5.09
CA LEU A 172 -12.31 -0.81 -4.91
C LEU A 172 -11.90 -1.01 -3.46
N HIS A 173 -11.77 0.07 -2.68
CA HIS A 173 -11.20 0.03 -1.32
C HIS A 173 -12.26 0.06 -0.22
N HIS A 174 -13.16 1.03 -0.24
CA HIS A 174 -14.16 1.17 0.82
C HIS A 174 -15.02 -0.08 1.03
N PRO A 175 -15.51 -0.79 -0.03
CA PRO A 175 -16.24 -2.04 0.19
C PRO A 175 -15.42 -3.12 0.89
N ARG A 176 -14.12 -3.19 0.62
CA ARG A 176 -13.21 -4.15 1.32
C ARG A 176 -12.97 -3.73 2.76
N GLU A 177 -12.91 -2.44 3.04
CA GLU A 177 -12.80 -1.91 4.41
C GLU A 177 -14.08 -2.15 5.21
N GLU A 178 -15.25 -2.07 4.59
CA GLU A 178 -16.53 -2.46 5.20
C GLU A 178 -16.59 -3.97 5.53
N GLU A 179 -15.90 -4.80 4.75
CA GLU A 179 -15.73 -6.24 5.04
C GLU A 179 -14.75 -6.50 6.20
N GLY A 180 -13.90 -5.53 6.56
CA GLY A 180 -12.97 -5.61 7.69
C GLY A 180 -11.49 -5.37 7.37
N VAL A 181 -11.12 -4.91 6.17
CA VAL A 181 -9.74 -4.49 5.89
C VAL A 181 -9.44 -3.19 6.64
N ASP A 182 -8.33 -3.16 7.40
CA ASP A 182 -8.00 -2.01 8.26
C ASP A 182 -7.21 -0.92 7.54
N PHE A 183 -6.32 -1.31 6.63
CA PHE A 183 -5.49 -0.40 5.82
C PHE A 183 -4.89 -1.13 4.63
N TRP A 184 -4.13 -0.42 3.78
CA TRP A 184 -3.67 -0.95 2.50
C TRP A 184 -2.16 -0.98 2.40
N TRP A 185 -1.64 -2.04 1.76
CA TRP A 185 -0.26 -2.16 1.34
C TRP A 185 -0.15 -1.87 -0.16
N ILE A 186 0.41 -0.69 -0.48
CA ILE A 186 0.65 -0.27 -1.86
C ILE A 186 2.05 -0.71 -2.25
N ASP A 187 2.13 -1.68 -3.14
CA ASP A 187 3.41 -2.19 -3.62
C ASP A 187 3.86 -1.46 -4.90
N TRP A 188 4.90 -1.94 -5.53
CA TRP A 188 5.67 -1.20 -6.53
C TRP A 188 4.98 -0.96 -7.88
N GLN A 189 4.00 -1.74 -8.25
CA GLN A 189 3.33 -1.64 -9.55
C GLN A 189 2.20 -0.60 -9.54
N GLN A 190 2.58 0.69 -9.51
CA GLN A 190 1.65 1.83 -9.58
C GLN A 190 1.58 2.47 -10.96
N GLY A 191 2.40 1.99 -11.90
CA GLY A 191 2.62 2.60 -13.20
C GLY A 191 3.84 3.55 -13.17
N GLU A 192 4.40 3.79 -14.35
CA GLU A 192 5.58 4.66 -14.52
C GLU A 192 5.20 6.10 -14.83
N VAL A 193 4.02 6.32 -15.36
CA VAL A 193 3.56 7.61 -15.90
C VAL A 193 2.14 7.90 -15.46
N CYS A 194 1.89 9.14 -15.07
CA CYS A 194 0.54 9.69 -14.94
C CYS A 194 0.38 10.90 -15.86
N ARG A 195 -0.85 11.45 -16.00
CA ARG A 195 -1.09 12.62 -16.85
C ARG A 195 -0.27 13.86 -16.48
N ASP A 196 0.14 13.99 -15.23
CA ASP A 196 1.04 15.04 -14.79
C ASP A 196 2.49 14.61 -14.97
N GLU A 197 3.12 15.05 -16.06
CA GLU A 197 4.50 14.69 -16.41
C GLU A 197 5.48 14.99 -15.27
N GLY A 198 6.29 13.98 -14.90
CA GLY A 198 7.33 14.09 -13.86
C GLY A 198 6.80 13.92 -12.44
N LEU A 199 5.52 13.60 -12.25
CA LEU A 199 4.97 13.22 -10.97
C LEU A 199 4.90 11.68 -10.89
N ASP A 200 5.57 11.09 -9.91
CA ASP A 200 5.55 9.66 -9.67
C ASP A 200 4.18 9.24 -9.11
N PRO A 201 3.49 8.27 -9.72
CA PRO A 201 2.21 7.74 -9.24
C PRO A 201 2.24 7.30 -7.77
N LEU A 202 3.36 6.75 -7.29
CA LEU A 202 3.51 6.31 -5.90
C LEU A 202 3.32 7.46 -4.90
N TRP A 203 3.82 8.68 -5.20
CA TRP A 203 3.59 9.85 -4.35
C TRP A 203 2.11 10.21 -4.24
N ILE A 204 1.37 10.09 -5.35
CA ILE A 204 -0.06 10.38 -5.36
C ILE A 204 -0.80 9.34 -4.52
N PHE A 205 -0.56 8.05 -4.76
CA PHE A 205 -1.19 6.98 -4.01
C PHE A 205 -0.86 7.06 -2.52
N ASN A 206 0.41 7.25 -2.15
CA ASN A 206 0.79 7.42 -0.74
C ASN A 206 0.03 8.56 -0.08
N HIS A 207 -0.06 9.70 -0.75
CA HIS A 207 -0.78 10.86 -0.21
C HIS A 207 -2.27 10.59 0.01
N PHE A 208 -2.94 10.06 -1.01
CA PHE A 208 -4.39 9.87 -0.93
C PHE A 208 -4.77 8.68 -0.05
N HIS A 209 -4.05 7.58 -0.09
CA HIS A 209 -4.27 6.49 0.87
C HIS A 209 -4.06 6.94 2.32
N PHE A 210 -3.03 7.76 2.55
CA PHE A 210 -2.81 8.33 3.88
C PHE A 210 -3.97 9.20 4.35
N LEU A 211 -4.48 10.09 3.49
CA LEU A 211 -5.62 10.94 3.83
C LEU A 211 -6.91 10.14 4.00
N ASP A 212 -7.16 9.18 3.10
CA ASP A 212 -8.34 8.34 3.12
C ASP A 212 -8.39 7.45 4.37
N SER A 213 -7.26 6.90 4.79
CA SER A 213 -7.16 6.07 6.00
C SER A 213 -7.45 6.84 7.31
N ALA A 214 -7.46 8.19 7.28
CA ALA A 214 -7.81 9.04 8.41
C ALA A 214 -9.32 9.21 8.63
N ARG A 215 -10.14 8.63 7.78
CA ARG A 215 -11.60 8.70 7.93
C ARG A 215 -12.04 8.23 9.32
N GLU A 216 -13.17 8.75 9.80
CA GLU A 216 -13.74 8.39 11.10
C GLU A 216 -12.84 8.70 12.30
N GLY A 217 -11.91 9.63 12.15
CA GLY A 217 -11.00 10.04 13.23
C GLY A 217 -9.89 9.02 13.54
N LYS A 218 -9.65 8.07 12.65
CA LYS A 218 -8.52 7.13 12.76
C LYS A 218 -7.19 7.88 12.58
N ARG A 219 -6.13 7.37 13.19
CA ARG A 219 -4.77 7.83 12.88
C ARG A 219 -4.39 7.30 11.50
N PRO A 220 -3.98 8.20 10.57
CA PRO A 220 -3.67 7.79 9.22
C PRO A 220 -2.44 6.87 9.15
N LEU A 221 -2.48 5.96 8.20
CA LEU A 221 -1.42 5.00 7.96
C LEU A 221 -1.39 4.62 6.48
N THR A 222 -0.20 4.53 5.91
CA THR A 222 0.04 3.97 4.59
C THR A 222 1.17 2.96 4.70
N PHE A 223 0.97 1.75 4.23
CA PHE A 223 2.04 0.77 4.09
C PHE A 223 2.47 0.72 2.64
N SER A 224 3.69 1.19 2.35
CA SER A 224 4.15 1.38 0.97
C SER A 224 5.66 1.34 0.86
N ARG A 225 6.16 1.23 -0.35
CA ARG A 225 7.58 1.46 -0.63
C ARG A 225 7.93 2.91 -0.33
N TYR A 226 9.16 3.16 0.11
CA TYR A 226 9.63 4.53 0.25
C TYR A 226 9.85 5.15 -1.15
N ALA A 227 9.58 6.45 -1.26
CA ALA A 227 9.70 7.19 -2.51
C ALA A 227 10.75 8.33 -2.46
N GLY A 228 11.61 8.36 -1.44
CA GLY A 228 12.66 9.36 -1.25
C GLY A 228 12.38 10.36 -0.12
N PRO A 229 13.13 11.48 -0.05
CA PRO A 229 12.97 12.49 1.00
C PRO A 229 11.53 13.01 1.07
N GLY A 230 10.95 12.98 2.27
CA GLY A 230 9.55 13.35 2.50
C GLY A 230 8.59 12.15 2.60
N SER A 231 9.03 10.92 2.30
CA SER A 231 8.19 9.71 2.44
C SER A 231 7.79 9.41 3.88
N HIS A 232 8.55 9.87 4.88
CA HIS A 232 8.18 9.82 6.31
C HIS A 232 6.84 10.47 6.65
N ARG A 233 6.27 11.27 5.75
CA ARG A 233 4.91 11.82 5.88
C ARG A 233 3.84 10.75 5.71
N TYR A 234 4.17 9.63 5.10
CA TYR A 234 3.26 8.54 4.74
C TYR A 234 3.84 7.21 5.25
N PRO A 235 3.91 7.03 6.59
CA PRO A 235 4.42 5.80 7.14
C PRO A 235 3.39 4.68 6.97
N ILE A 236 3.83 3.49 6.75
CA ILE A 236 5.11 2.83 6.99
C ILE A 236 5.74 2.44 5.66
N GLY A 237 7.10 2.50 5.59
CA GLY A 237 7.86 1.94 4.49
C GLY A 237 8.32 0.49 4.76
N PHE A 238 8.79 -0.19 3.71
CA PHE A 238 9.48 -1.47 3.81
C PHE A 238 10.67 -1.52 2.85
N SER A 239 11.62 -2.40 3.13
CA SER A 239 12.89 -2.48 2.39
C SER A 239 12.78 -3.11 0.99
N GLY A 240 11.59 -3.55 0.60
CA GLY A 240 11.34 -4.31 -0.62
C GLY A 240 11.36 -5.81 -0.39
N ASP A 241 11.29 -6.56 -1.50
CA ASP A 241 11.28 -8.01 -1.45
C ASP A 241 12.61 -8.56 -0.95
N THR A 242 12.54 -9.60 -0.13
CA THR A 242 13.73 -10.22 0.43
C THR A 242 13.59 -11.74 0.51
N ILE A 243 14.67 -12.44 0.28
CA ILE A 243 14.76 -13.89 0.50
C ILE A 243 15.05 -14.11 1.97
N VAL A 244 14.40 -15.10 2.59
CA VAL A 244 14.61 -15.44 4.00
C VAL A 244 15.96 -16.10 4.20
N THR A 245 16.99 -15.28 4.41
CA THR A 245 18.38 -15.70 4.68
C THR A 245 18.96 -14.90 5.84
N TRP A 246 20.07 -15.39 6.41
CA TRP A 246 20.80 -14.67 7.45
C TRP A 246 21.38 -13.35 6.94
N GLU A 247 21.83 -13.31 5.69
CA GLU A 247 22.37 -12.10 5.05
C GLU A 247 21.29 -11.03 4.91
N SER A 248 20.07 -11.43 4.55
CA SER A 248 18.93 -10.52 4.50
C SER A 248 18.60 -9.94 5.88
N LEU A 249 18.65 -10.76 6.92
CA LEU A 249 18.42 -10.31 8.29
C LEU A 249 19.53 -9.36 8.77
N ASP A 250 20.79 -9.69 8.49
CA ASP A 250 21.96 -8.89 8.86
C ASP A 250 21.97 -7.50 8.20
N PHE A 251 21.41 -7.40 6.99
CA PHE A 251 21.25 -6.14 6.29
C PHE A 251 20.21 -5.20 6.93
N GLN A 252 19.15 -5.72 7.56
CA GLN A 252 18.04 -4.91 8.06
C GLN A 252 18.45 -3.87 9.11
N PRO A 253 19.28 -4.17 10.13
CA PRO A 253 19.74 -3.15 11.07
C PRO A 253 20.51 -2.02 10.38
N TYR A 254 21.37 -2.35 9.43
CA TYR A 254 22.13 -1.36 8.67
C TYR A 254 21.21 -0.47 7.82
N PHE A 255 20.30 -1.08 7.07
CA PHE A 255 19.35 -0.37 6.24
C PHE A 255 18.44 0.54 7.07
N THR A 256 17.83 0.00 8.13
CA THR A 256 16.88 0.73 8.97
C THR A 256 17.52 1.94 9.64
N LEU A 257 18.72 1.78 10.21
CA LEU A 257 19.46 2.88 10.83
C LEU A 257 19.78 3.99 9.83
N THR A 258 20.25 3.61 8.65
CA THR A 258 20.62 4.57 7.60
C THR A 258 19.39 5.32 7.08
N ALA A 259 18.31 4.60 6.76
CA ALA A 259 17.08 5.19 6.25
C ALA A 259 16.40 6.10 7.29
N SER A 260 16.35 5.68 8.57
CA SER A 260 15.75 6.48 9.65
C SER A 260 16.50 7.77 9.92
N ASN A 261 17.83 7.79 9.76
CA ASN A 261 18.64 9.00 9.97
C ASN A 261 18.32 10.12 8.99
N ILE A 262 17.78 9.78 7.83
CA ILE A 262 17.36 10.75 6.79
C ILE A 262 15.85 10.80 6.60
N CYS A 263 15.10 10.28 7.57
CA CYS A 263 13.64 10.30 7.59
C CYS A 263 13.01 9.64 6.33
N LEU A 264 13.56 8.54 5.86
CA LEU A 264 12.97 7.77 4.76
C LEU A 264 12.03 6.65 5.23
N LEU A 265 12.14 6.23 6.49
CA LEU A 265 11.30 5.20 7.13
C LEU A 265 10.77 5.71 8.47
#